data_1b577b29821d00e3fce4336369392a88
#
_entry.id   1b577b29821d00e3fce4336369392a88
#
_cell.length_a   1.000
_cell.length_b   1.000
_cell.length_c   1.000
_cell.angle_alpha   90.00
_cell.angle_beta   90.00
_cell.angle_gamma   90.00
#
_symmetry.space_group_name_H-M   'P 1'
#
loop_
_entity.id
_entity.type
_entity.pdbx_description
1 polymer ?
#
loop_
_entity_poly.entity_id
_entity_poly.type
_entity_poly.pdbx_seq_one_letter_code
_entity_poly.pdbx_strand_id
1 'polypeptide(L)'
;MKATADGIAAAQRPDGGIPWEPGGHLDPWNHLEAAMGLDVAGLGAEAEAAYDWLVRNQRPDGSWAARYRDGGIDLSTMDTNFTAYVAVGTRHHFLVTGDRTWLDRMWPVVDRAIGAVLRRQQPSGAISWRDDPGIRLVAGCSSIHHALTQALALASAMGLHRPQWWDAARRLRAALLGEPRLFAAKPHAMDWYYPILGSVVTGADATARLAAGWDRFVEPGLGVRCVHHEPWVTGGETAELALTLAARG
;
A
#
# COMPACT_ATOMS: atom_id res chain seq x y z
N MET A 1 -15.94 -8.82 -11.62
CA MET A 1 -14.74 -8.02 -11.95
C MET A 1 -15.02 -6.92 -12.97
N LYS A 2 -15.58 -7.23 -14.17
CA LYS A 2 -15.78 -6.19 -15.22
C LYS A 2 -16.60 -4.99 -14.73
N ALA A 3 -17.79 -5.21 -14.17
CA ALA A 3 -18.66 -4.11 -13.68
C ALA A 3 -17.99 -3.23 -12.60
N THR A 4 -17.14 -3.82 -11.74
CA THR A 4 -16.39 -3.07 -10.74
C THR A 4 -15.34 -2.18 -11.41
N ALA A 5 -14.59 -2.72 -12.38
CA ALA A 5 -13.58 -1.96 -13.11
C ALA A 5 -14.23 -0.85 -13.97
N ASP A 6 -15.35 -1.13 -14.62
CA ASP A 6 -16.13 -0.12 -15.37
C ASP A 6 -16.59 1.02 -14.42
N GLY A 7 -16.97 0.70 -13.17
CA GLY A 7 -17.32 1.69 -12.15
C GLY A 7 -16.13 2.54 -11.69
N ILE A 8 -14.96 1.92 -11.53
CA ILE A 8 -13.71 2.63 -11.20
C ILE A 8 -13.33 3.59 -12.34
N ALA A 9 -13.35 3.10 -13.58
CA ALA A 9 -13.04 3.91 -14.76
C ALA A 9 -14.03 5.09 -14.91
N ALA A 10 -15.31 4.88 -14.64
CA ALA A 10 -16.32 5.94 -14.67
C ALA A 10 -16.14 7.00 -13.57
N ALA A 11 -15.51 6.63 -12.45
CA ALA A 11 -15.20 7.56 -11.36
C ALA A 11 -13.88 8.32 -11.58
N GLN A 12 -13.03 7.85 -12.52
CA GLN A 12 -11.74 8.48 -12.81
C GLN A 12 -11.94 9.89 -13.38
N ARG A 13 -11.18 10.84 -12.85
CA ARG A 13 -11.22 12.24 -13.28
C ARG A 13 -10.42 12.43 -14.59
N PRO A 14 -10.68 13.53 -15.34
CA PRO A 14 -9.94 13.83 -16.57
C PRO A 14 -8.43 13.97 -16.37
N ASP A 15 -7.98 14.30 -15.15
CA ASP A 15 -6.57 14.35 -14.77
C ASP A 15 -5.97 12.97 -14.44
N GLY A 16 -6.73 11.88 -14.56
CA GLY A 16 -6.33 10.52 -14.23
C GLY A 16 -6.49 10.14 -12.75
N GLY A 17 -6.83 11.07 -11.88
CA GLY A 17 -7.03 10.81 -10.45
C GLY A 17 -8.28 9.97 -10.20
N ILE A 18 -8.20 8.97 -9.33
CA ILE A 18 -9.32 8.10 -8.97
C ILE A 18 -9.72 8.39 -7.53
N PRO A 19 -10.86 9.06 -7.29
CA PRO A 19 -11.36 9.34 -5.93
C PRO A 19 -12.03 8.10 -5.32
N TRP A 20 -12.28 8.14 -4.01
CA TRP A 20 -13.04 7.11 -3.30
C TRP A 20 -14.46 6.93 -3.86
N GLU A 21 -15.04 8.01 -4.31
CA GLU A 21 -16.38 8.09 -4.89
C GLU A 21 -16.44 9.30 -5.84
N PRO A 22 -17.35 9.34 -6.79
CA PRO A 22 -17.50 10.50 -7.68
C PRO A 22 -17.68 11.81 -6.87
N GLY A 23 -16.81 12.80 -7.11
CA GLY A 23 -16.78 14.07 -6.35
C GLY A 23 -16.19 13.97 -4.94
N GLY A 24 -15.74 12.79 -4.53
CA GLY A 24 -15.08 12.55 -3.26
C GLY A 24 -13.59 12.92 -3.24
N HIS A 25 -12.94 12.60 -2.12
CA HIS A 25 -11.50 12.78 -2.00
C HIS A 25 -10.73 11.61 -2.63
N LEU A 26 -9.46 11.86 -2.89
CA LEU A 26 -8.47 10.88 -3.35
C LEU A 26 -7.34 10.84 -2.34
N ASP A 27 -6.86 9.65 -2.00
CA ASP A 27 -5.56 9.42 -1.40
C ASP A 27 -4.71 8.50 -2.29
N PRO A 28 -3.37 8.57 -2.21
CA PRO A 28 -2.49 7.80 -3.09
C PRO A 28 -2.62 6.29 -2.96
N TRP A 29 -3.00 5.76 -1.80
CA TRP A 29 -3.10 4.31 -1.61
C TRP A 29 -4.31 3.74 -2.36
N ASN A 30 -5.53 4.21 -2.03
CA ASN A 30 -6.74 3.72 -2.68
C ASN A 30 -6.73 4.01 -4.19
N HIS A 31 -6.14 5.14 -4.60
CA HIS A 31 -5.89 5.46 -6.00
C HIS A 31 -5.04 4.39 -6.70
N LEU A 32 -3.93 3.95 -6.08
CA LEU A 32 -3.07 2.89 -6.62
C LEU A 32 -3.76 1.52 -6.66
N GLU A 33 -4.53 1.18 -5.64
CA GLU A 33 -5.29 -0.08 -5.64
C GLU A 33 -6.34 -0.11 -6.74
N ALA A 34 -7.02 1.01 -6.97
CA ALA A 34 -7.93 1.17 -8.08
C ALA A 34 -7.21 1.04 -9.44
N ALA A 35 -6.03 1.65 -9.60
CA ALA A 35 -5.21 1.51 -10.81
C ALA A 35 -4.78 0.06 -11.06
N MET A 36 -4.36 -0.68 -10.02
CA MET A 36 -4.06 -2.11 -10.14
C MET A 36 -5.30 -2.93 -10.52
N GLY A 37 -6.47 -2.56 -10.01
CA GLY A 37 -7.75 -3.17 -10.41
C GLY A 37 -8.08 -2.94 -11.89
N LEU A 38 -7.81 -1.75 -12.42
CA LEU A 38 -7.94 -1.43 -13.85
C LEU A 38 -6.98 -2.25 -14.72
N ASP A 39 -5.73 -2.41 -14.30
CA ASP A 39 -4.74 -3.28 -14.96
C ASP A 39 -5.25 -4.71 -15.12
N VAL A 40 -5.71 -5.32 -14.02
CA VAL A 40 -6.23 -6.72 -14.02
C VAL A 40 -7.47 -6.85 -14.91
N ALA A 41 -8.26 -5.80 -15.06
CA ALA A 41 -9.46 -5.77 -15.90
C ALA A 41 -9.14 -5.52 -17.38
N GLY A 42 -7.90 -5.24 -17.76
CA GLY A 42 -7.48 -4.92 -19.12
C GLY A 42 -7.79 -3.48 -19.54
N LEU A 43 -8.07 -2.59 -18.60
CA LEU A 43 -8.28 -1.15 -18.82
C LEU A 43 -6.93 -0.39 -18.66
N GLY A 44 -5.98 -0.75 -19.52
CA GLY A 44 -4.59 -0.27 -19.42
C GLY A 44 -4.43 1.22 -19.61
N ALA A 45 -5.22 1.86 -20.49
CA ALA A 45 -5.15 3.30 -20.70
C ALA A 45 -5.57 4.09 -19.45
N GLU A 46 -6.62 3.63 -18.77
CA GLU A 46 -7.12 4.20 -17.53
C GLU A 46 -6.12 3.97 -16.38
N ALA A 47 -5.52 2.79 -16.32
CA ALA A 47 -4.46 2.48 -15.35
C ALA A 47 -3.25 3.40 -15.56
N GLU A 48 -2.74 3.55 -16.80
CA GLU A 48 -1.63 4.45 -17.10
C GLU A 48 -1.95 5.91 -16.77
N ALA A 49 -3.17 6.38 -17.05
CA ALA A 49 -3.60 7.72 -16.68
C ALA A 49 -3.54 7.95 -15.15
N ALA A 50 -3.85 6.91 -14.36
CA ALA A 50 -3.72 6.95 -12.91
C ALA A 50 -2.25 7.04 -12.47
N TYR A 51 -1.35 6.25 -13.05
CA TYR A 51 0.09 6.36 -12.76
C TYR A 51 0.67 7.72 -13.19
N ASP A 52 0.21 8.27 -14.32
CA ASP A 52 0.60 9.61 -14.77
C ASP A 52 0.15 10.70 -13.78
N TRP A 53 -1.01 10.52 -13.14
CA TRP A 53 -1.45 11.40 -12.06
C TRP A 53 -0.43 11.40 -10.90
N LEU A 54 0.08 10.23 -10.49
CA LEU A 54 1.11 10.12 -9.46
C LEU A 54 2.39 10.85 -9.85
N VAL A 55 2.85 10.68 -11.09
CA VAL A 55 4.05 11.39 -11.60
C VAL A 55 3.89 12.90 -11.48
N ARG A 56 2.74 13.45 -11.93
CA ARG A 56 2.48 14.90 -11.90
C ARG A 56 2.32 15.47 -10.50
N ASN A 57 1.83 14.67 -9.55
CA ASN A 57 1.52 15.13 -8.20
C ASN A 57 2.59 14.75 -7.16
N GLN A 58 3.70 14.12 -7.58
CA GLN A 58 4.81 13.84 -6.68
C GLN A 58 5.49 15.15 -6.26
N ARG A 59 5.61 15.36 -4.97
CA ARG A 59 6.25 16.55 -4.40
C ARG A 59 7.79 16.48 -4.55
N PRO A 60 8.48 17.63 -4.44
CA PRO A 60 9.95 17.69 -4.56
C PRO A 60 10.68 16.79 -3.56
N ASP A 61 10.10 16.53 -2.37
CA ASP A 61 10.67 15.63 -1.37
C ASP A 61 10.44 14.14 -1.68
N GLY A 62 9.75 13.82 -2.77
CA GLY A 62 9.44 12.47 -3.22
C GLY A 62 8.13 11.90 -2.67
N SER A 63 7.40 12.64 -1.82
CA SER A 63 6.15 12.22 -1.22
C SER A 63 4.91 12.71 -1.99
N TRP A 64 3.74 12.33 -1.50
CA TRP A 64 2.44 12.91 -1.86
C TRP A 64 1.75 13.46 -0.61
N ALA A 65 0.79 14.35 -0.82
CA ALA A 65 -0.14 14.74 0.23
C ALA A 65 -1.04 13.55 0.60
N ALA A 66 -1.46 13.47 1.84
CA ALA A 66 -2.29 12.36 2.31
C ALA A 66 -3.70 12.41 1.71
N ARG A 67 -4.17 13.57 1.27
CA ARG A 67 -5.51 13.70 0.68
C ARG A 67 -5.59 14.84 -0.33
N TYR A 68 -6.32 14.58 -1.42
CA TYR A 68 -6.63 15.53 -2.48
C TYR A 68 -8.14 15.64 -2.67
N ARG A 69 -8.64 16.84 -2.97
CA ARG A 69 -10.05 17.10 -3.27
C ARG A 69 -10.13 18.18 -4.37
N ASP A 70 -11.05 18.03 -5.28
CA ASP A 70 -11.29 19.01 -6.36
C ASP A 70 -10.03 19.39 -7.15
N GLY A 71 -9.11 18.41 -7.33
CA GLY A 71 -7.84 18.61 -8.03
C GLY A 71 -6.75 19.32 -7.22
N GLY A 72 -7.04 19.73 -5.97
CA GLY A 72 -6.09 20.37 -5.06
C GLY A 72 -5.71 19.51 -3.86
N ILE A 73 -4.72 19.99 -3.08
CA ILE A 73 -4.33 19.36 -1.81
C ILE A 73 -5.34 19.73 -0.72
N ASP A 74 -5.97 18.73 -0.10
CA ASP A 74 -6.89 18.88 1.02
C ASP A 74 -6.19 18.63 2.37
N LEU A 75 -5.33 17.62 2.45
CA LEU A 75 -4.50 17.34 3.63
C LEU A 75 -3.04 17.19 3.20
N SER A 76 -2.23 18.20 3.50
CA SER A 76 -0.85 18.30 2.99
C SER A 76 0.16 17.39 3.72
N THR A 77 -0.16 16.82 4.87
CA THR A 77 0.75 15.90 5.57
C THR A 77 1.11 14.71 4.69
N MET A 78 2.35 14.23 4.78
CA MET A 78 2.75 12.97 4.16
C MET A 78 2.20 11.80 4.98
N ASP A 79 1.68 10.77 4.30
CA ASP A 79 1.53 9.44 4.86
C ASP A 79 2.62 8.54 4.29
N THR A 80 3.40 7.90 5.15
CA THR A 80 4.57 7.11 4.72
C THR A 80 4.17 5.82 4.00
N ASN A 81 3.05 5.20 4.43
CA ASN A 81 2.53 4.03 3.75
C ASN A 81 2.01 4.38 2.35
N PHE A 82 1.21 5.43 2.22
CA PHE A 82 0.70 5.90 0.94
C PHE A 82 1.84 6.23 -0.04
N THR A 83 2.90 6.86 0.47
CA THR A 83 4.08 7.21 -0.32
C THR A 83 4.86 5.97 -0.76
N ALA A 84 5.04 4.97 0.11
CA ALA A 84 5.75 3.74 -0.23
C ALA A 84 5.01 2.90 -1.28
N TYR A 85 3.67 2.94 -1.26
CA TYR A 85 2.81 2.05 -2.02
C TYR A 85 2.94 2.20 -3.54
N VAL A 86 3.49 3.32 -4.01
CA VAL A 86 3.83 3.50 -5.44
C VAL A 86 4.74 2.40 -5.97
N ALA A 87 5.61 1.82 -5.14
CA ALA A 87 6.45 0.70 -5.54
C ALA A 87 5.65 -0.58 -5.78
N VAL A 88 4.57 -0.79 -5.02
CA VAL A 88 3.64 -1.92 -5.20
C VAL A 88 2.90 -1.78 -6.52
N GLY A 89 2.25 -0.65 -6.76
CA GLY A 89 1.53 -0.40 -8.01
C GLY A 89 2.45 -0.45 -9.24
N THR A 90 3.63 0.19 -9.17
CA THR A 90 4.60 0.15 -10.28
C THR A 90 5.04 -1.29 -10.58
N ARG A 91 5.31 -2.09 -9.56
CA ARG A 91 5.68 -3.50 -9.76
C ARG A 91 4.53 -4.30 -10.36
N HIS A 92 3.29 -4.07 -9.89
CA HIS A 92 2.09 -4.71 -10.41
C HIS A 92 1.90 -4.42 -11.91
N HIS A 93 1.90 -3.14 -12.29
CA HIS A 93 1.74 -2.74 -13.70
C HIS A 93 2.84 -3.33 -14.59
N PHE A 94 4.10 -3.29 -14.13
CA PHE A 94 5.21 -3.90 -14.87
C PHE A 94 5.04 -5.41 -15.03
N LEU A 95 4.48 -6.13 -14.04
CA LEU A 95 4.19 -7.55 -14.16
C LEU A 95 3.07 -7.85 -15.15
N VAL A 96 2.07 -6.96 -15.24
CA VAL A 96 0.94 -7.12 -16.18
C VAL A 96 1.37 -6.81 -17.62
N THR A 97 2.15 -5.75 -17.82
CA THR A 97 2.46 -5.22 -19.17
C THR A 97 3.78 -5.72 -19.74
N GLY A 98 4.77 -5.99 -18.88
CA GLY A 98 6.15 -6.21 -19.28
C GLY A 98 6.84 -4.98 -19.90
N ASP A 99 6.20 -3.80 -19.86
CA ASP A 99 6.72 -2.59 -20.53
C ASP A 99 7.91 -2.01 -19.77
N ARG A 100 9.09 -2.23 -20.34
CA ARG A 100 10.35 -1.73 -19.80
C ARG A 100 10.48 -0.22 -19.96
N THR A 101 10.00 0.36 -21.04
CA THR A 101 10.06 1.80 -21.28
C THR A 101 9.21 2.55 -20.26
N TRP A 102 8.04 2.02 -19.98
CA TRP A 102 7.18 2.55 -18.92
C TRP A 102 7.85 2.44 -17.53
N LEU A 103 8.47 1.30 -17.22
CA LEU A 103 9.21 1.12 -15.96
C LEU A 103 10.37 2.12 -15.84
N ASP A 104 11.13 2.35 -16.91
CA ASP A 104 12.24 3.31 -16.91
C ASP A 104 11.74 4.74 -16.58
N ARG A 105 10.55 5.10 -17.04
CA ARG A 105 9.86 6.37 -16.71
C ARG A 105 9.42 6.44 -15.25
N MET A 106 8.89 5.34 -14.70
CA MET A 106 8.38 5.28 -13.33
C MET A 106 9.48 5.13 -12.28
N TRP A 107 10.63 4.58 -12.65
CA TRP A 107 11.71 4.31 -11.71
C TRP A 107 12.15 5.53 -10.87
N PRO A 108 12.39 6.72 -11.42
CA PRO A 108 12.75 7.89 -10.63
C PRO A 108 11.67 8.29 -9.61
N VAL A 109 10.41 8.01 -9.90
CA VAL A 109 9.28 8.27 -8.99
C VAL A 109 9.35 7.33 -7.79
N VAL A 110 9.56 6.05 -8.04
CA VAL A 110 9.72 5.03 -6.98
C VAL A 110 10.96 5.32 -6.13
N ASP A 111 12.09 5.62 -6.76
CA ASP A 111 13.36 5.87 -6.04
C ASP A 111 13.23 7.06 -5.07
N ARG A 112 12.64 8.18 -5.53
CA ARG A 112 12.37 9.34 -4.67
C ARG A 112 11.37 9.03 -3.55
N ALA A 113 10.32 8.28 -3.84
CA ALA A 113 9.30 7.91 -2.87
C ALA A 113 9.89 7.05 -1.73
N ILE A 114 10.63 6.01 -2.07
CA ILE A 114 11.31 5.17 -1.08
C ILE A 114 12.32 5.99 -0.27
N GLY A 115 13.08 6.88 -0.93
CA GLY A 115 13.96 7.81 -0.22
C GLY A 115 13.22 8.68 0.80
N ALA A 116 12.04 9.20 0.46
CA ALA A 116 11.21 9.99 1.36
C ALA A 116 10.75 9.17 2.59
N VAL A 117 10.34 7.93 2.38
CA VAL A 117 9.92 7.02 3.45
C VAL A 117 11.07 6.65 4.37
N LEU A 118 12.25 6.32 3.82
CA LEU A 118 13.41 5.89 4.60
C LEU A 118 13.98 7.01 5.48
N ARG A 119 13.81 8.28 5.10
CA ARG A 119 14.16 9.41 6.00
C ARG A 119 13.36 9.43 7.31
N ARG A 120 12.26 8.67 7.39
CA ARG A 120 11.41 8.54 8.59
C ARG A 120 11.60 7.24 9.34
N GLN A 121 12.58 6.41 8.92
CA GLN A 121 12.94 5.21 9.67
C GLN A 121 13.71 5.57 10.94
N GLN A 122 13.20 5.13 12.07
CA GLN A 122 13.78 5.37 13.39
C GLN A 122 14.98 4.44 13.66
N PRO A 123 15.85 4.75 14.64
CA PRO A 123 16.93 3.86 15.06
C PRO A 123 16.45 2.45 15.43
N SER A 124 15.24 2.33 15.97
CA SER A 124 14.57 1.05 16.27
C SER A 124 14.23 0.20 15.02
N GLY A 125 14.31 0.78 13.83
CA GLY A 125 13.91 0.15 12.58
C GLY A 125 12.45 0.41 12.19
N ALA A 126 11.58 0.82 13.11
CA ALA A 126 10.21 1.21 12.80
C ALA A 126 10.14 2.50 11.98
N ILE A 127 9.08 2.68 11.19
CA ILE A 127 8.87 3.88 10.38
C ILE A 127 7.68 4.67 10.92
N SER A 128 7.87 5.97 11.09
CA SER A 128 6.81 6.86 11.56
C SER A 128 5.70 6.97 10.52
N TRP A 129 4.45 7.01 10.98
CA TRP A 129 3.27 7.08 10.10
C TRP A 129 3.24 8.38 9.28
N ARG A 130 3.57 9.51 9.93
CA ARG A 130 3.58 10.86 9.34
C ARG A 130 4.83 11.60 9.80
N ASP A 131 4.79 12.92 9.72
CA ASP A 131 5.86 13.78 10.23
C ASP A 131 5.97 13.74 11.77
N ASP A 132 4.97 13.20 12.48
CA ASP A 132 5.06 12.93 13.92
C ASP A 132 5.86 11.63 14.17
N PRO A 133 7.07 11.71 14.75
CA PRO A 133 7.88 10.55 15.02
C PRO A 133 7.31 9.63 16.11
N GLY A 134 6.30 10.08 16.86
CA GLY A 134 5.69 9.32 17.96
C GLY A 134 4.77 8.20 17.52
N ILE A 135 4.14 8.30 16.33
CA ILE A 135 3.12 7.35 15.90
C ILE A 135 3.68 6.40 14.84
N ARG A 136 3.59 5.11 15.12
CA ARG A 136 3.94 4.00 14.21
C ARG A 136 2.80 2.99 14.20
N LEU A 137 2.38 2.57 13.02
CA LEU A 137 1.23 1.68 12.80
C LEU A 137 1.70 0.31 12.34
N VAL A 138 1.13 -0.77 12.90
CA VAL A 138 1.44 -2.15 12.50
C VAL A 138 1.10 -2.38 11.03
N ALA A 139 -0.14 -2.06 10.61
CA ALA A 139 -0.58 -2.22 9.22
C ALA A 139 0.28 -1.36 8.27
N GLY A 140 0.47 -0.07 8.58
CA GLY A 140 1.28 0.82 7.76
C GLY A 140 2.72 0.36 7.61
N CYS A 141 3.39 -0.03 8.70
CA CYS A 141 4.75 -0.55 8.65
C CYS A 141 4.85 -1.90 7.93
N SER A 142 3.83 -2.76 8.02
CA SER A 142 3.78 -4.02 7.28
C SER A 142 3.60 -3.79 5.77
N SER A 143 2.76 -2.84 5.39
CA SER A 143 2.61 -2.41 4.00
C SER A 143 3.89 -1.77 3.45
N ILE A 144 4.59 -0.92 4.24
CA ILE A 144 5.89 -0.36 3.86
C ILE A 144 6.94 -1.46 3.68
N HIS A 145 6.94 -2.50 4.53
CA HIS A 145 7.82 -3.65 4.34
C HIS A 145 7.55 -4.34 2.98
N HIS A 146 6.27 -4.56 2.64
CA HIS A 146 5.88 -5.06 1.33
C HIS A 146 6.36 -4.15 0.20
N ALA A 147 6.11 -2.85 0.31
CA ALA A 147 6.54 -1.86 -0.69
C ALA A 147 8.07 -1.86 -0.89
N LEU A 148 8.86 -1.99 0.18
CA LEU A 148 10.32 -2.12 0.09
C LEU A 148 10.75 -3.40 -0.64
N THR A 149 10.05 -4.52 -0.43
CA THR A 149 10.35 -5.76 -1.16
C THR A 149 10.02 -5.63 -2.65
N GLN A 150 8.92 -4.96 -3.00
CA GLN A 150 8.57 -4.68 -4.40
C GLN A 150 9.55 -3.69 -5.04
N ALA A 151 9.98 -2.65 -4.32
CA ALA A 151 10.99 -1.70 -4.78
C ALA A 151 12.35 -2.38 -5.04
N LEU A 152 12.76 -3.32 -4.19
CA LEU A 152 13.97 -4.13 -4.38
C LEU A 152 13.85 -5.04 -5.61
N ALA A 153 12.69 -5.63 -5.85
CA ALA A 153 12.43 -6.43 -7.05
C ALA A 153 12.48 -5.56 -8.32
N LEU A 154 11.94 -4.34 -8.29
CA LEU A 154 12.07 -3.37 -9.38
C LEU A 154 13.53 -2.97 -9.62
N ALA A 155 14.27 -2.63 -8.54
CA ALA A 155 15.70 -2.31 -8.64
C ALA A 155 16.49 -3.45 -9.31
N SER A 156 16.23 -4.70 -8.90
CA SER A 156 16.83 -5.88 -9.51
C SER A 156 16.49 -6.01 -11.00
N ALA A 157 15.22 -5.80 -11.38
CA ALA A 157 14.79 -5.79 -12.79
C ALA A 157 15.48 -4.67 -13.60
N MET A 158 15.84 -3.56 -12.94
CA MET A 158 16.61 -2.45 -13.52
C MET A 158 18.13 -2.69 -13.54
N GLY A 159 18.61 -3.80 -12.99
CA GLY A 159 20.06 -4.07 -12.83
C GLY A 159 20.70 -3.18 -11.75
N LEU A 160 19.94 -2.63 -10.82
CA LEU A 160 20.41 -1.72 -9.80
C LEU A 160 20.51 -2.39 -8.44
N HIS A 161 21.55 -2.06 -7.69
CA HIS A 161 21.73 -2.49 -6.31
C HIS A 161 21.27 -1.41 -5.33
N ARG A 162 20.47 -1.80 -4.30
CA ARG A 162 19.97 -0.91 -3.25
C ARG A 162 20.15 -1.56 -1.87
N PRO A 163 21.39 -1.76 -1.40
CA PRO A 163 21.67 -2.46 -0.14
C PRO A 163 21.04 -1.73 1.06
N GLN A 164 20.95 -0.41 1.03
CA GLN A 164 20.30 0.40 2.07
C GLN A 164 18.79 0.13 2.17
N TRP A 165 18.11 -0.22 1.07
CA TRP A 165 16.69 -0.59 1.09
C TRP A 165 16.48 -1.97 1.69
N TRP A 166 17.38 -2.89 1.35
CA TRP A 166 17.38 -4.23 1.93
C TRP A 166 17.61 -4.18 3.45
N ASP A 167 18.59 -3.40 3.91
CA ASP A 167 18.84 -3.22 5.35
C ASP A 167 17.65 -2.56 6.05
N ALA A 168 17.03 -1.55 5.44
CA ALA A 168 15.85 -0.88 5.97
C ALA A 168 14.65 -1.84 6.11
N ALA A 169 14.38 -2.68 5.10
CA ALA A 169 13.33 -3.69 5.14
C ALA A 169 13.60 -4.72 6.26
N ARG A 170 14.83 -5.20 6.38
CA ARG A 170 15.26 -6.13 7.42
C ARG A 170 15.06 -5.56 8.82
N ARG A 171 15.48 -4.30 9.05
CA ARG A 171 15.32 -3.61 10.34
C ARG A 171 13.84 -3.37 10.67
N LEU A 172 13.04 -2.98 9.68
CA LEU A 172 11.60 -2.79 9.85
C LEU A 172 10.91 -4.09 10.23
N ARG A 173 11.24 -5.20 9.55
CA ARG A 173 10.72 -6.53 9.88
C ARG A 173 11.11 -6.95 11.30
N ALA A 174 12.36 -6.73 11.69
CA ALA A 174 12.83 -7.05 13.04
C ALA A 174 12.06 -6.26 14.12
N ALA A 175 11.81 -4.97 13.89
CA ALA A 175 11.01 -4.14 14.79
C ALA A 175 9.58 -4.65 14.92
N LEU A 176 8.92 -4.99 13.79
CA LEU A 176 7.55 -5.52 13.77
C LEU A 176 7.40 -6.86 14.52
N LEU A 177 8.41 -7.71 14.46
CA LEU A 177 8.39 -9.03 15.11
C LEU A 177 8.83 -8.99 16.58
N GLY A 178 9.83 -8.16 16.89
CA GLY A 178 10.49 -8.17 18.20
C GLY A 178 10.01 -7.11 19.18
N GLU A 179 9.43 -6.02 18.69
CA GLU A 179 9.17 -4.82 19.49
C GLU A 179 7.72 -4.31 19.36
N PRO A 180 6.70 -5.12 19.72
CA PRO A 180 5.30 -4.73 19.50
C PRO A 180 4.91 -3.43 20.22
N ARG A 181 5.59 -3.07 21.31
CA ARG A 181 5.34 -1.83 22.06
C ARG A 181 5.74 -0.55 21.32
N LEU A 182 6.51 -0.66 20.24
CA LEU A 182 6.83 0.48 19.38
C LEU A 182 5.63 0.97 18.57
N PHE A 183 4.60 0.15 18.43
CA PHE A 183 3.48 0.42 17.54
C PHE A 183 2.20 0.73 18.34
N ALA A 184 1.42 1.67 17.82
CA ALA A 184 0.12 1.99 18.40
C ALA A 184 -0.82 0.78 18.29
N ALA A 185 -1.44 0.41 19.40
CA ALA A 185 -2.47 -0.63 19.41
C ALA A 185 -3.76 -0.09 18.78
N LYS A 186 -4.28 -0.80 17.78
CA LYS A 186 -5.50 -0.42 17.07
C LYS A 186 -6.48 -1.60 17.00
N PRO A 187 -7.79 -1.34 17.05
CA PRO A 187 -8.82 -2.39 16.99
C PRO A 187 -9.14 -2.83 15.55
N HIS A 188 -8.29 -2.54 14.57
CA HIS A 188 -8.54 -2.72 13.15
C HIS A 188 -8.08 -4.10 12.65
N ALA A 189 -8.83 -4.68 11.73
CA ALA A 189 -8.50 -5.96 11.10
C ALA A 189 -7.17 -5.91 10.33
N MET A 190 -6.82 -4.77 9.75
CA MET A 190 -5.56 -4.59 9.04
C MET A 190 -4.35 -4.88 9.94
N ASP A 191 -4.37 -4.51 11.22
CA ASP A 191 -3.28 -4.84 12.16
C ASP A 191 -3.15 -6.36 12.40
N TRP A 192 -4.20 -7.12 12.13
CA TRP A 192 -4.20 -8.57 12.22
C TRP A 192 -3.63 -9.25 10.97
N TYR A 193 -4.14 -8.95 9.76
CA TYR A 193 -3.73 -9.69 8.56
C TYR A 193 -2.61 -9.02 7.76
N TYR A 194 -2.40 -7.72 7.83
CA TYR A 194 -1.37 -7.01 7.05
C TYR A 194 0.06 -7.48 7.29
N PRO A 195 0.47 -7.88 8.53
CA PRO A 195 1.78 -8.49 8.73
C PRO A 195 2.00 -9.76 7.91
N ILE A 196 0.92 -10.47 7.57
CA ILE A 196 0.99 -11.66 6.71
C ILE A 196 1.00 -11.24 5.25
N LEU A 197 0.06 -10.38 4.83
CA LEU A 197 -0.02 -9.84 3.48
C LEU A 197 1.29 -9.16 3.06
N GLY A 198 1.91 -8.40 3.97
CA GLY A 198 3.21 -7.75 3.78
C GLY A 198 4.42 -8.67 3.93
N SER A 199 4.23 -9.98 4.08
CA SER A 199 5.30 -10.99 4.23
C SER A 199 6.24 -10.74 5.42
N VAL A 200 5.78 -10.03 6.44
CA VAL A 200 6.49 -9.86 7.72
C VAL A 200 6.41 -11.15 8.54
N VAL A 201 5.20 -11.72 8.63
CA VAL A 201 4.90 -12.98 9.30
C VAL A 201 4.60 -14.04 8.26
N THR A 202 5.27 -15.20 8.32
CA THR A 202 5.17 -16.27 7.32
C THR A 202 5.05 -17.64 7.96
N GLY A 203 4.76 -18.69 7.19
CA GLY A 203 4.75 -20.08 7.64
C GLY A 203 3.75 -20.35 8.76
N ALA A 204 4.16 -21.13 9.77
CA ALA A 204 3.32 -21.54 10.89
C ALA A 204 2.82 -20.35 11.74
N ASP A 205 3.66 -19.33 11.91
CA ASP A 205 3.29 -18.11 12.66
C ASP A 205 2.16 -17.34 11.96
N ALA A 206 2.14 -17.32 10.62
CA ALA A 206 1.06 -16.71 9.87
C ALA A 206 -0.25 -17.50 10.06
N THR A 207 -0.19 -18.83 10.08
CA THR A 207 -1.36 -19.69 10.38
C THR A 207 -1.91 -19.42 11.76
N ALA A 208 -1.03 -19.40 12.77
CA ALA A 208 -1.41 -19.14 14.16
C ALA A 208 -2.03 -17.74 14.31
N ARG A 209 -1.44 -16.73 13.66
CA ARG A 209 -1.95 -15.36 13.67
C ARG A 209 -3.34 -15.24 13.05
N LEU A 210 -3.58 -15.91 11.92
CA LEU A 210 -4.91 -15.94 11.28
C LEU A 210 -5.94 -16.58 12.19
N ALA A 211 -5.61 -17.75 12.76
CA ALA A 211 -6.51 -18.44 13.69
C ALA A 211 -6.87 -17.59 14.91
N ALA A 212 -5.89 -16.89 15.48
CA ALA A 212 -6.09 -16.07 16.68
C ALA A 212 -7.00 -14.84 16.48
N GLY A 213 -7.13 -14.34 15.26
CA GLY A 213 -7.99 -13.19 14.97
C GLY A 213 -9.28 -13.54 14.23
N TRP A 214 -9.46 -14.79 13.82
CA TRP A 214 -10.55 -15.19 12.93
C TRP A 214 -11.93 -14.86 13.48
N ASP A 215 -12.28 -15.39 14.64
CA ASP A 215 -13.59 -15.18 15.27
C ASP A 215 -13.84 -13.72 15.68
N ARG A 216 -12.76 -12.94 15.79
CA ARG A 216 -12.83 -11.54 16.16
C ARG A 216 -13.21 -10.63 14.99
N PHE A 217 -12.74 -10.97 13.79
CA PHE A 217 -12.87 -10.11 12.62
C PHE A 217 -13.74 -10.68 11.51
N VAL A 218 -13.87 -12.00 11.39
CA VAL A 218 -14.64 -12.61 10.30
C VAL A 218 -16.09 -12.82 10.74
N GLU A 219 -17.01 -12.24 9.96
CA GLU A 219 -18.44 -12.44 10.11
C GLU A 219 -18.88 -13.50 9.09
N PRO A 220 -19.33 -14.71 9.54
CA PRO A 220 -19.70 -15.78 8.64
C PRO A 220 -20.78 -15.37 7.63
N GLY A 221 -20.49 -15.61 6.34
CA GLY A 221 -21.41 -15.30 5.26
C GLY A 221 -21.45 -13.82 4.83
N LEU A 222 -20.75 -12.93 5.54
CA LEU A 222 -20.70 -11.50 5.22
C LEU A 222 -19.31 -11.02 4.79
N GLY A 223 -18.26 -11.32 5.58
CA GLY A 223 -16.90 -10.87 5.29
C GLY A 223 -16.13 -10.45 6.54
N VAL A 224 -15.28 -9.44 6.40
CA VAL A 224 -14.36 -8.98 7.45
C VAL A 224 -14.82 -7.65 8.05
N ARG A 225 -14.89 -7.58 9.37
CA ARG A 225 -15.13 -6.34 10.10
C ARG A 225 -13.87 -5.46 10.04
N CYS A 226 -14.03 -4.20 9.66
CA CYS A 226 -12.94 -3.22 9.70
C CYS A 226 -12.41 -3.02 11.13
N VAL A 227 -13.35 -2.89 12.08
CA VAL A 227 -13.07 -2.69 13.51
C VAL A 227 -13.83 -3.75 14.31
N HIS A 228 -13.14 -4.48 15.18
CA HIS A 228 -13.70 -5.69 15.82
C HIS A 228 -14.94 -5.45 16.70
N HIS A 229 -15.11 -4.26 17.28
CA HIS A 229 -16.23 -3.92 18.15
C HIS A 229 -17.35 -3.14 17.42
N GLU A 230 -17.19 -2.93 16.11
CA GLU A 230 -18.17 -2.25 15.27
C GLU A 230 -18.79 -3.24 14.25
N PRO A 231 -20.06 -3.07 13.85
CA PRO A 231 -20.72 -3.98 12.91
C PRO A 231 -20.30 -3.75 11.44
N TRP A 232 -19.24 -3.01 11.19
CA TRP A 232 -18.84 -2.58 9.85
C TRP A 232 -18.06 -3.68 9.12
N VAL A 233 -18.77 -4.50 8.37
CA VAL A 233 -18.18 -5.41 7.38
C VAL A 233 -17.94 -4.64 6.10
N THR A 234 -16.70 -4.69 5.60
CA THR A 234 -16.28 -3.89 4.45
C THR A 234 -15.77 -4.76 3.31
N GLY A 235 -15.93 -4.27 2.08
CA GLY A 235 -15.40 -4.92 0.89
C GLY A 235 -13.87 -4.91 0.84
N GLY A 236 -13.25 -3.82 1.29
CA GLY A 236 -11.79 -3.66 1.31
C GLY A 236 -11.10 -4.72 2.16
N GLU A 237 -11.38 -4.75 3.46
CA GLU A 237 -10.80 -5.72 4.38
C GLU A 237 -11.13 -7.18 4.01
N THR A 238 -12.32 -7.42 3.44
CA THR A 238 -12.70 -8.75 2.95
C THR A 238 -11.84 -9.18 1.77
N ALA A 239 -11.61 -8.29 0.80
CA ALA A 239 -10.74 -8.54 -0.35
C ALA A 239 -9.27 -8.71 0.06
N GLU A 240 -8.77 -7.87 0.95
CA GLU A 240 -7.37 -7.95 1.44
C GLU A 240 -7.12 -9.24 2.25
N LEU A 241 -8.10 -9.68 3.08
CA LEU A 241 -7.99 -10.98 3.73
C LEU A 241 -8.00 -12.12 2.71
N ALA A 242 -8.84 -12.05 1.67
CA ALA A 242 -8.85 -13.06 0.60
C ALA A 242 -7.50 -13.12 -0.13
N LEU A 243 -6.88 -11.97 -0.45
CA LEU A 243 -5.53 -11.91 -0.98
C LEU A 243 -4.49 -12.50 -0.02
N THR A 244 -4.61 -12.21 1.28
CA THR A 244 -3.74 -12.76 2.32
C THR A 244 -3.82 -14.29 2.37
N LEU A 245 -5.01 -14.86 2.23
CA LEU A 245 -5.22 -16.31 2.20
C LEU A 245 -4.67 -16.93 0.91
N ALA A 246 -4.94 -16.31 -0.25
CA ALA A 246 -4.46 -16.78 -1.55
C ALA A 246 -2.93 -16.78 -1.65
N ALA A 247 -2.25 -15.80 -1.08
CA ALA A 247 -0.79 -15.71 -1.08
C ALA A 247 -0.09 -16.82 -0.27
N ARG A 248 -0.84 -17.61 0.49
CA ARG A 248 -0.29 -18.71 1.32
C ARG A 248 -0.40 -20.09 0.66
N GLY A 249 -1.12 -20.23 -0.41
CA GLY A 249 -1.36 -21.51 -1.12
C GLY A 249 -2.45 -22.32 -0.45
#